data_6569ec27616aa50104684e404d340a65
#
_entry.id   6569ec27616aa50104684e404d340a65
#
_cell.length_a   1.000
_cell.length_b   1.000
_cell.length_c   1.000
_cell.angle_alpha   90.00
_cell.angle_beta   90.00
_cell.angle_gamma   90.00
#
_symmetry.space_group_name_H-M   'P 1'
#
loop_
_entity.id
_entity.type
_entity.pdbx_description
1 polymer ?
#
loop_
_entity_poly.entity_id
_entity_poly.type
_entity_poly.pdbx_seq_one_letter_code
_entity_poly.pdbx_strand_id
1 'polypeptide(L)'
;MSKVGRRSISTANVKVDIDGQNIKYKGLQAEGTHVLPDCLKVELENDQLTIGLVDSEDKKNNKFWGLHRALVFNKISGAHEKFKKEVKIVGLGFKGVLQGKEIVFSLGYSHKINFDLPENVSVEIDKTGQNIIISSFDKFLAGDVAQKIRALRMPEPYKGTGIRFSDQVIVRKAGKTKGDK
;
A
#
# COMPACT_ATOMS: atom_id res chain seq x y z
N MET A 1 -15.92 -4.37 21.85
CA MET A 1 -14.75 -5.23 21.54
C MET A 1 -14.44 -5.20 20.04
N SER A 2 -13.16 -5.11 19.66
CA SER A 2 -12.74 -5.04 18.24
C SER A 2 -12.76 -6.43 17.60
N LYS A 3 -13.54 -6.61 16.50
CA LYS A 3 -13.53 -7.86 15.72
C LYS A 3 -12.17 -8.10 15.04
N VAL A 4 -11.46 -7.03 14.68
CA VAL A 4 -10.14 -7.09 14.05
C VAL A 4 -9.07 -7.45 15.08
N GLY A 5 -9.11 -6.84 16.27
CA GLY A 5 -8.13 -7.07 17.33
C GLY A 5 -8.03 -8.52 17.79
N ARG A 6 -9.17 -9.24 17.83
CA ARG A 6 -9.23 -10.64 18.28
C ARG A 6 -8.56 -11.66 17.36
N ARG A 7 -8.31 -11.31 16.09
CA ARG A 7 -7.74 -12.27 15.13
C ARG A 7 -6.26 -12.45 15.42
N SER A 8 -5.81 -13.69 15.57
CA SER A 8 -4.40 -14.03 15.62
C SER A 8 -3.68 -13.67 14.30
N ILE A 9 -2.37 -13.54 14.37
CA ILE A 9 -1.50 -13.27 13.24
C ILE A 9 -0.55 -14.46 13.12
N SER A 10 -0.56 -15.15 11.98
CA SER A 10 0.40 -16.22 11.72
C SER A 10 1.81 -15.65 11.51
N THR A 11 2.79 -16.25 12.18
CA THR A 11 4.21 -15.89 12.10
C THR A 11 5.07 -16.99 11.49
N ALA A 12 4.44 -18.03 10.91
CA ALA A 12 5.11 -19.24 10.41
C ALA A 12 6.29 -18.98 9.44
N ASN A 13 6.27 -17.84 8.72
CA ASN A 13 7.27 -17.47 7.72
C ASN A 13 8.19 -16.32 8.14
N VAL A 14 8.03 -15.80 9.36
CA VAL A 14 8.76 -14.64 9.87
C VAL A 14 9.16 -14.92 11.31
N LYS A 15 10.45 -14.78 11.62
CA LYS A 15 10.90 -14.87 13.01
C LYS A 15 10.42 -13.64 13.78
N VAL A 16 9.75 -13.89 14.90
CA VAL A 16 9.22 -12.82 15.75
C VAL A 16 9.74 -13.04 17.16
N ASP A 17 10.38 -12.02 17.71
CA ASP A 17 10.87 -11.97 19.08
C ASP A 17 10.12 -10.85 19.82
N ILE A 18 9.69 -11.16 21.05
CA ILE A 18 8.95 -10.22 21.89
C ILE A 18 9.85 -9.82 23.07
N ASP A 19 10.08 -8.51 23.17
CA ASP A 19 10.86 -7.90 24.25
C ASP A 19 10.00 -6.82 24.93
N GLY A 20 9.22 -7.25 25.92
CA GLY A 20 8.23 -6.39 26.59
C GLY A 20 7.19 -5.86 25.60
N GLN A 21 7.19 -4.53 25.36
CA GLN A 21 6.30 -3.84 24.42
C GLN A 21 6.84 -3.81 22.97
N ASN A 22 8.06 -4.31 22.76
CA ASN A 22 8.70 -4.29 21.45
C ASN A 22 8.53 -5.63 20.75
N ILE A 23 7.93 -5.62 19.58
CA ILE A 23 7.82 -6.76 18.66
C ILE A 23 8.90 -6.59 17.59
N LYS A 24 9.96 -7.41 17.67
CA LYS A 24 11.00 -7.49 16.66
C LYS A 24 10.59 -8.56 15.64
N TYR A 25 10.65 -8.24 14.38
CA TYR A 25 10.32 -9.19 13.31
C TYR A 25 11.45 -9.22 12.28
N LYS A 26 11.75 -10.41 11.78
CA LYS A 26 12.74 -10.64 10.73
C LYS A 26 12.20 -11.65 9.73
N GLY A 27 11.96 -11.19 8.51
CA GLY A 27 11.52 -11.99 7.38
C GLY A 27 12.54 -12.03 6.25
N LEU A 28 12.11 -12.56 5.10
CA LEU A 28 12.94 -12.65 3.89
C LEU A 28 13.17 -11.29 3.23
N GLN A 29 12.20 -10.38 3.31
CA GLN A 29 12.20 -9.11 2.58
C GLN A 29 12.60 -7.92 3.46
N ALA A 30 12.31 -7.99 4.75
CA ALA A 30 12.57 -6.89 5.66
C ALA A 30 12.69 -7.37 7.11
N GLU A 31 13.36 -6.54 7.92
CA GLU A 31 13.41 -6.67 9.37
C GLU A 31 13.06 -5.31 10.00
N GLY A 32 12.56 -5.35 11.22
CA GLY A 32 12.22 -4.13 11.93
C GLY A 32 11.61 -4.38 13.30
N THR A 33 11.18 -3.30 13.92
CA THR A 33 10.58 -3.32 15.24
C THR A 33 9.24 -2.56 15.24
N HIS A 34 8.31 -3.03 16.02
CA HIS A 34 7.05 -2.34 16.30
C HIS A 34 6.85 -2.20 17.78
N VAL A 35 6.63 -0.97 18.24
CA VAL A 35 6.39 -0.66 19.63
C VAL A 35 4.89 -0.65 19.90
N LEU A 36 4.44 -1.40 20.89
CA LEU A 36 3.06 -1.39 21.36
C LEU A 36 2.89 -0.38 22.48
N PRO A 37 1.74 0.28 22.58
CA PRO A 37 1.40 1.09 23.74
C PRO A 37 1.13 0.21 24.99
N ASP A 38 1.35 0.76 26.19
CA ASP A 38 1.26 0.05 27.47
C ASP A 38 -0.12 -0.56 27.75
N CYS A 39 -1.17 -0.06 27.09
CA CYS A 39 -2.52 -0.61 27.21
C CYS A 39 -2.73 -1.95 26.49
N LEU A 40 -1.74 -2.41 25.72
CA LEU A 40 -1.80 -3.66 24.97
C LEU A 40 -0.77 -4.66 25.49
N LYS A 41 -1.13 -5.94 25.48
CA LYS A 41 -0.24 -7.06 25.73
C LYS A 41 -0.12 -7.92 24.47
N VAL A 42 1.00 -8.58 24.32
CA VAL A 42 1.28 -9.49 23.21
C VAL A 42 1.68 -10.86 23.75
N GLU A 43 1.15 -11.89 23.11
CA GLU A 43 1.43 -13.29 23.42
C GLU A 43 1.75 -14.03 22.12
N LEU A 44 2.79 -14.86 22.13
CA LEU A 44 3.18 -15.70 21.00
C LEU A 44 3.07 -17.17 21.40
N GLU A 45 2.16 -17.89 20.78
CA GLU A 45 1.93 -19.31 21.00
C GLU A 45 1.82 -20.03 19.65
N ASN A 46 2.55 -21.12 19.48
CA ASN A 46 2.46 -22.00 18.28
C ASN A 46 2.49 -21.23 16.93
N ASP A 47 3.43 -20.31 16.77
CA ASP A 47 3.55 -19.44 15.58
C ASP A 47 2.31 -18.56 15.30
N GLN A 48 1.54 -18.30 16.33
CA GLN A 48 0.44 -17.35 16.30
C GLN A 48 0.66 -16.23 17.29
N LEU A 49 0.74 -15.01 16.79
CA LEU A 49 0.87 -13.82 17.60
C LEU A 49 -0.53 -13.25 17.87
N THR A 50 -0.84 -13.11 19.14
CA THR A 50 -2.10 -12.55 19.62
C THR A 50 -1.84 -11.27 20.40
N ILE A 51 -2.60 -10.22 20.09
CA ILE A 51 -2.53 -8.95 20.81
C ILE A 51 -3.79 -8.83 21.63
N GLY A 52 -3.65 -8.56 22.91
CA GLY A 52 -4.76 -8.38 23.87
C GLY A 52 -4.75 -6.99 24.50
N LEU A 53 -5.83 -6.66 25.17
CA LEU A 53 -5.91 -5.50 26.07
C LEU A 53 -5.40 -5.91 27.45
N VAL A 54 -4.64 -5.04 28.12
CA VAL A 54 -4.24 -5.23 29.51
C VAL A 54 -5.48 -5.12 30.38
N ASP A 55 -6.29 -4.07 30.16
CA ASP A 55 -7.58 -3.88 30.82
C ASP A 55 -8.72 -4.00 29.80
N SER A 56 -9.54 -5.04 29.96
CA SER A 56 -10.66 -5.33 29.05
C SER A 56 -11.87 -4.41 29.26
N GLU A 57 -11.97 -3.73 30.40
CA GLU A 57 -13.10 -2.86 30.75
C GLU A 57 -12.97 -1.47 30.12
N ASP A 58 -11.75 -1.00 29.83
CA ASP A 58 -11.53 0.29 29.23
C ASP A 58 -11.87 0.28 27.72
N LYS A 59 -13.09 0.73 27.41
CA LYS A 59 -13.58 0.84 26.04
C LYS A 59 -12.77 1.81 25.17
N LYS A 60 -12.07 2.79 25.78
CA LYS A 60 -11.26 3.77 25.06
C LYS A 60 -10.07 3.13 24.35
N ASN A 61 -9.52 2.07 24.90
CA ASN A 61 -8.34 1.37 24.38
C ASN A 61 -8.65 0.38 23.22
N ASN A 62 -9.94 0.08 23.00
CA ASN A 62 -10.36 -0.79 21.89
C ASN A 62 -9.92 -0.29 20.50
N LYS A 63 -9.79 1.03 20.32
CA LYS A 63 -9.31 1.62 19.06
C LYS A 63 -7.84 1.28 18.78
N PHE A 64 -7.00 1.33 19.82
CA PHE A 64 -5.58 0.99 19.71
C PHE A 64 -5.39 -0.50 19.43
N TRP A 65 -6.19 -1.35 20.06
CA TRP A 65 -6.12 -2.79 19.85
C TRP A 65 -6.26 -3.18 18.37
N GLY A 66 -7.33 -2.74 17.71
CA GLY A 66 -7.54 -3.02 16.31
C GLY A 66 -6.49 -2.39 15.38
N LEU A 67 -6.06 -1.14 15.70
CA LEU A 67 -5.04 -0.41 14.96
C LEU A 67 -3.69 -1.15 15.00
N HIS A 68 -3.16 -1.41 16.19
CA HIS A 68 -1.85 -2.04 16.34
C HIS A 68 -1.83 -3.47 15.78
N ARG A 69 -2.93 -4.21 15.98
CA ARG A 69 -3.04 -5.53 15.32
C ARG A 69 -2.93 -5.44 13.80
N ALA A 70 -3.61 -4.47 13.16
CA ALA A 70 -3.53 -4.29 11.72
C ALA A 70 -2.14 -3.83 11.24
N LEU A 71 -1.49 -2.94 12.01
CA LEU A 71 -0.13 -2.49 11.70
C LEU A 71 0.90 -3.62 11.81
N VAL A 72 0.85 -4.41 12.89
CA VAL A 72 1.73 -5.57 13.09
C VAL A 72 1.50 -6.60 11.98
N PHE A 73 0.24 -6.91 11.65
CA PHE A 73 -0.09 -7.80 10.54
C PHE A 73 0.51 -7.33 9.21
N ASN A 74 0.39 -6.03 8.89
CA ASN A 74 0.98 -5.50 7.67
C ASN A 74 2.51 -5.60 7.68
N LYS A 75 3.18 -5.34 8.81
CA LYS A 75 4.63 -5.46 8.94
C LYS A 75 5.11 -6.90 8.79
N ILE A 76 4.46 -7.86 9.44
CA ILE A 76 4.80 -9.28 9.33
C ILE A 76 4.55 -9.79 7.90
N SER A 77 3.40 -9.45 7.31
CA SER A 77 3.09 -9.84 5.93
C SER A 77 4.08 -9.24 4.93
N GLY A 78 4.44 -7.97 5.09
CA GLY A 78 5.42 -7.30 4.23
C GLY A 78 6.86 -7.81 4.41
N ALA A 79 7.20 -8.29 5.61
CA ALA A 79 8.48 -8.94 5.86
C ALA A 79 8.59 -10.30 5.17
N HIS A 80 7.48 -11.00 4.96
CA HIS A 80 7.42 -12.25 4.20
C HIS A 80 7.35 -12.00 2.70
N GLU A 81 6.38 -11.22 2.23
CA GLU A 81 6.12 -10.95 0.82
C GLU A 81 5.86 -9.45 0.59
N LYS A 82 6.45 -8.90 -0.49
CA LYS A 82 6.25 -7.49 -0.86
C LYS A 82 4.80 -7.24 -1.27
N PHE A 83 4.25 -6.14 -0.80
CA PHE A 83 2.98 -5.62 -1.29
C PHE A 83 3.14 -5.08 -2.69
N LYS A 84 2.18 -5.42 -3.56
CA LYS A 84 2.14 -4.95 -4.94
C LYS A 84 0.92 -4.04 -5.15
N LYS A 85 1.13 -2.91 -5.82
CA LYS A 85 0.05 -2.03 -6.27
C LYS A 85 0.24 -1.72 -7.75
N GLU A 86 -0.77 -2.02 -8.53
CA GLU A 86 -0.76 -1.82 -9.98
C GLU A 86 -1.46 -0.51 -10.35
N VAL A 87 -0.80 0.25 -11.22
CA VAL A 87 -1.29 1.52 -11.75
C VAL A 87 -1.30 1.46 -13.27
N LYS A 88 -2.42 1.86 -13.88
CA LYS A 88 -2.62 1.86 -15.33
C LYS A 88 -2.68 3.28 -15.87
N ILE A 89 -1.90 3.53 -16.91
CA ILE A 89 -1.90 4.78 -17.67
C ILE A 89 -2.79 4.58 -18.90
N VAL A 90 -3.79 5.43 -19.05
CA VAL A 90 -4.74 5.38 -20.16
C VAL A 90 -4.66 6.69 -20.94
N GLY A 91 -4.40 6.61 -22.23
CA GLY A 91 -4.33 7.76 -23.12
C GLY A 91 -3.43 7.53 -24.32
N LEU A 92 -3.75 8.17 -25.43
CA LEU A 92 -2.93 8.08 -26.64
C LEU A 92 -1.59 8.78 -26.40
N GLY A 93 -0.49 8.05 -26.58
CA GLY A 93 0.86 8.56 -26.36
C GLY A 93 1.26 8.74 -24.89
N PHE A 94 0.39 8.37 -23.92
CA PHE A 94 0.75 8.41 -22.51
C PHE A 94 1.58 7.20 -22.14
N LYS A 95 2.72 7.43 -21.50
CA LYS A 95 3.64 6.38 -21.06
C LYS A 95 4.53 6.82 -19.90
N GLY A 96 4.98 5.86 -19.11
CA GLY A 96 6.06 6.00 -18.14
C GLY A 96 7.29 5.20 -18.59
N VAL A 97 8.47 5.73 -18.35
CA VAL A 97 9.75 5.06 -18.63
C VAL A 97 10.61 5.15 -17.40
N LEU A 98 11.09 4.01 -16.92
CA LEU A 98 12.00 3.94 -15.79
C LEU A 98 13.42 4.31 -16.23
N GLN A 99 14.04 5.28 -15.58
CA GLN A 99 15.41 5.72 -15.78
C GLN A 99 16.17 5.68 -14.45
N GLY A 100 16.79 4.56 -14.15
CA GLY A 100 17.49 4.37 -12.87
C GLY A 100 16.53 4.42 -11.68
N LYS A 101 16.61 5.44 -10.83
CA LYS A 101 15.73 5.67 -9.67
C LYS A 101 14.56 6.63 -9.93
N GLU A 102 14.40 7.10 -11.16
CA GLU A 102 13.34 8.02 -11.54
C GLU A 102 12.42 7.41 -12.59
N ILE A 103 11.16 7.80 -12.59
CA ILE A 103 10.22 7.49 -13.65
C ILE A 103 9.93 8.78 -14.42
N VAL A 104 10.20 8.76 -15.71
CA VAL A 104 9.88 9.86 -16.62
C VAL A 104 8.53 9.61 -17.27
N PHE A 105 7.56 10.44 -16.94
CA PHE A 105 6.21 10.36 -17.46
C PHE A 105 5.99 11.30 -18.64
N SER A 106 5.37 10.77 -19.72
CA SER A 106 4.78 11.54 -20.80
C SER A 106 3.27 11.42 -20.69
N LEU A 107 2.59 12.46 -20.23
CA LEU A 107 1.17 12.43 -19.88
C LEU A 107 0.35 13.46 -20.67
N GLY A 108 0.83 13.90 -21.85
CA GLY A 108 0.15 14.90 -22.67
C GLY A 108 0.26 16.33 -22.16
N TYR A 109 1.24 16.60 -21.32
CA TYR A 109 1.71 17.96 -20.99
C TYR A 109 2.81 18.39 -21.98
N SER A 110 3.08 19.69 -22.05
CA SER A 110 4.15 20.26 -22.88
C SER A 110 5.56 19.82 -22.46
N HIS A 111 5.70 19.39 -21.20
CA HIS A 111 6.95 18.91 -20.60
C HIS A 111 6.78 17.48 -20.05
N LYS A 112 7.88 16.78 -19.89
CA LYS A 112 7.91 15.49 -19.19
C LYS A 112 7.92 15.74 -17.68
N ILE A 113 7.31 14.82 -16.93
CA ILE A 113 7.29 14.88 -15.46
C ILE A 113 8.23 13.80 -14.95
N ASN A 114 9.24 14.22 -14.19
CA ASN A 114 10.13 13.30 -13.49
C ASN A 114 9.55 13.00 -12.10
N PHE A 115 9.58 11.74 -11.72
CA PHE A 115 9.11 11.27 -10.43
C PHE A 115 10.19 10.42 -9.78
N ASP A 116 10.76 10.92 -8.69
CA ASP A 116 11.79 10.24 -7.93
C ASP A 116 11.19 9.12 -7.09
N LEU A 117 11.78 7.93 -7.17
CA LEU A 117 11.36 6.78 -6.38
C LEU A 117 12.00 6.85 -4.99
N PRO A 118 11.22 6.74 -3.92
CA PRO A 118 11.79 6.65 -2.58
C PRO A 118 12.53 5.32 -2.41
N GLU A 119 13.43 5.28 -1.44
CA GLU A 119 14.11 4.06 -1.04
C GLU A 119 13.11 2.99 -0.62
N ASN A 120 13.47 1.72 -0.79
CA ASN A 120 12.61 0.56 -0.46
C ASN A 120 11.35 0.37 -1.34
N VAL A 121 11.27 1.08 -2.46
CA VAL A 121 10.24 0.85 -3.48
C VAL A 121 10.91 0.37 -4.76
N SER A 122 10.45 -0.75 -5.28
CA SER A 122 10.81 -1.24 -6.61
C SER A 122 9.63 -1.09 -7.57
N VAL A 123 9.94 -0.69 -8.79
CA VAL A 123 8.92 -0.46 -9.82
C VAL A 123 9.27 -1.27 -11.06
N GLU A 124 8.28 -1.96 -11.58
CA GLU A 124 8.34 -2.67 -12.85
C GLU A 124 7.38 -1.99 -13.82
N ILE A 125 7.87 -1.68 -15.01
CA ILE A 125 7.07 -1.03 -16.05
C ILE A 125 7.02 -1.97 -17.25
N ASP A 126 5.82 -2.21 -17.77
CA ASP A 126 5.60 -3.00 -18.97
C ASP A 126 6.27 -2.36 -20.21
N LYS A 127 6.57 -3.16 -21.22
CA LYS A 127 7.17 -2.71 -22.50
C LYS A 127 6.39 -1.58 -23.18
N THR A 128 5.09 -1.52 -22.97
CA THR A 128 4.22 -0.44 -23.46
C THR A 128 4.35 0.86 -22.68
N GLY A 129 4.90 0.83 -21.46
CA GLY A 129 4.97 1.97 -20.56
C GLY A 129 3.62 2.35 -19.92
N GLN A 130 2.58 1.51 -20.06
CA GLN A 130 1.22 1.81 -19.61
C GLN A 130 0.84 1.12 -18.31
N ASN A 131 1.44 -0.04 -18.01
CA ASN A 131 1.21 -0.74 -16.75
C ASN A 131 2.44 -0.60 -15.85
N ILE A 132 2.22 -0.13 -14.64
CA ILE A 132 3.25 0.10 -13.64
C ILE A 132 2.90 -0.70 -12.40
N ILE A 133 3.79 -1.61 -12.00
CA ILE A 133 3.67 -2.41 -10.78
C ILE A 133 4.65 -1.84 -9.76
N ILE A 134 4.12 -1.36 -8.66
CA ILE A 134 4.86 -0.79 -7.54
C ILE A 134 4.91 -1.83 -6.44
N SER A 135 6.11 -2.19 -5.99
CA SER A 135 6.34 -3.21 -4.98
C SER A 135 7.16 -2.64 -3.81
N SER A 136 6.70 -2.87 -2.59
CA SER A 136 7.41 -2.51 -1.37
C SER A 136 7.07 -3.47 -0.23
N PHE A 137 7.98 -3.63 0.73
CA PHE A 137 7.67 -4.34 1.97
C PHE A 137 6.75 -3.52 2.89
N ASP A 138 6.75 -2.19 2.76
CA ASP A 138 5.82 -1.32 3.49
C ASP A 138 4.58 -1.03 2.65
N LYS A 139 3.43 -1.51 3.13
CA LYS A 139 2.12 -1.29 2.49
C LYS A 139 1.75 0.17 2.36
N PHE A 140 2.10 0.97 3.38
CA PHE A 140 1.84 2.42 3.36
C PHE A 140 2.64 3.09 2.25
N LEU A 141 3.95 2.80 2.18
CA LEU A 141 4.85 3.37 1.18
C LEU A 141 4.45 3.01 -0.25
N ALA A 142 4.08 1.72 -0.49
CA ALA A 142 3.57 1.29 -1.80
C ALA A 142 2.30 2.05 -2.19
N GLY A 143 1.39 2.26 -1.24
CA GLY A 143 0.15 3.00 -1.45
C GLY A 143 0.36 4.49 -1.69
N ASP A 144 1.25 5.12 -0.94
CA ASP A 144 1.60 6.55 -1.06
C ASP A 144 2.22 6.86 -2.42
N VAL A 145 3.21 6.05 -2.85
CA VAL A 145 3.83 6.19 -4.18
C VAL A 145 2.80 6.00 -5.29
N ALA A 146 1.95 4.98 -5.21
CA ALA A 146 0.90 4.75 -6.19
C ALA A 146 -0.10 5.92 -6.25
N GLN A 147 -0.46 6.50 -5.11
CA GLN A 147 -1.34 7.67 -5.04
C GLN A 147 -0.68 8.94 -5.61
N LYS A 148 0.60 9.16 -5.32
CA LYS A 148 1.37 10.28 -5.89
C LYS A 148 1.48 10.18 -7.41
N ILE A 149 1.78 8.99 -7.95
CA ILE A 149 1.80 8.77 -9.40
C ILE A 149 0.42 9.03 -10.01
N ARG A 150 -0.66 8.52 -9.40
CA ARG A 150 -2.03 8.78 -9.87
C ARG A 150 -2.38 10.27 -9.86
N ALA A 151 -1.90 11.03 -8.89
CA ALA A 151 -2.15 12.46 -8.75
C ALA A 151 -1.50 13.30 -9.86
N LEU A 152 -0.46 12.80 -10.55
CA LEU A 152 0.17 13.50 -11.68
C LEU A 152 -0.82 13.80 -12.80
N ARG A 153 -1.74 12.87 -13.09
CA ARG A 153 -2.85 13.10 -14.01
C ARG A 153 -4.04 12.20 -13.66
N MET A 154 -4.99 12.76 -12.92
CA MET A 154 -6.21 12.04 -12.54
C MET A 154 -7.05 11.69 -13.79
N PRO A 155 -7.79 10.57 -13.75
CA PRO A 155 -8.60 10.13 -14.87
C PRO A 155 -9.75 11.09 -15.14
N GLU A 156 -9.93 11.44 -16.40
CA GLU A 156 -11.02 12.27 -16.88
C GLU A 156 -12.34 11.49 -16.96
N PRO A 157 -13.48 12.07 -16.60
CA PRO A 157 -14.77 11.36 -16.59
C PRO A 157 -15.39 11.12 -17.96
N TYR A 158 -14.91 11.74 -19.06
CA TYR A 158 -15.47 11.58 -20.39
C TYR A 158 -14.76 10.47 -21.19
N LYS A 159 -13.48 10.62 -21.46
CA LYS A 159 -12.67 9.63 -22.20
C LYS A 159 -12.02 8.60 -21.30
N GLY A 160 -11.89 8.90 -19.99
CA GLY A 160 -11.20 8.07 -19.01
C GLY A 160 -9.67 8.11 -19.16
N THR A 161 -9.14 9.12 -19.85
CA THR A 161 -7.70 9.34 -20.02
C THR A 161 -7.09 9.84 -18.73
N GLY A 162 -5.94 9.32 -18.36
CA GLY A 162 -5.23 9.63 -17.13
C GLY A 162 -4.67 8.38 -16.46
N ILE A 163 -4.25 8.51 -15.22
CA ILE A 163 -3.66 7.44 -14.41
C ILE A 163 -4.69 6.96 -13.40
N ARG A 164 -4.93 5.64 -13.37
CA ARG A 164 -5.87 5.00 -12.44
C ARG A 164 -5.26 3.77 -11.80
N PHE A 165 -5.80 3.34 -10.68
CA PHE A 165 -5.48 2.01 -10.15
C PHE A 165 -6.11 0.92 -11.02
N SER A 166 -5.52 -0.27 -11.04
CA SER A 166 -6.04 -1.40 -11.83
C SER A 166 -7.45 -1.82 -11.40
N ASP A 167 -7.74 -1.70 -10.10
CA ASP A 167 -9.02 -2.02 -9.47
C ASP A 167 -10.06 -0.88 -9.55
N GLN A 168 -9.66 0.31 -10.04
CA GLN A 168 -10.53 1.48 -10.09
C GLN A 168 -11.41 1.48 -11.34
N VAL A 169 -12.72 1.45 -11.16
CA VAL A 169 -13.71 1.64 -12.21
C VAL A 169 -13.99 3.14 -12.37
N ILE A 170 -13.81 3.66 -13.59
CA ILE A 170 -14.13 5.06 -13.91
C ILE A 170 -15.52 5.11 -14.54
N VAL A 171 -16.45 5.76 -13.86
CA VAL A 171 -17.77 6.02 -14.40
C VAL A 171 -17.67 7.11 -15.47
N ARG A 172 -17.92 6.74 -16.73
CA ARG A 172 -17.84 7.68 -17.86
C ARG A 172 -19.17 8.38 -18.05
N LYS A 173 -19.11 9.69 -18.28
CA LYS A 173 -20.26 10.52 -18.64
C LYS A 173 -20.40 10.57 -20.17
N ALA A 174 -21.62 10.55 -20.66
CA ALA A 174 -21.88 10.85 -22.07
C ALA A 174 -21.53 12.32 -22.35
N GLY A 175 -20.78 12.57 -23.43
CA GLY A 175 -20.55 13.93 -23.93
C GLY A 175 -21.83 14.57 -24.49
N LYS A 176 -21.76 15.83 -24.90
CA LYS A 176 -22.89 16.46 -25.63
C LYS A 176 -23.19 15.67 -26.90
N THR A 177 -24.39 15.14 -27.01
CA THR A 177 -24.93 14.63 -28.27
C THR A 177 -25.05 15.81 -29.22
N LYS A 178 -24.52 15.67 -30.44
CA LYS A 178 -24.73 16.66 -31.49
C LYS A 178 -26.25 16.68 -31.71
N GLY A 179 -26.91 17.76 -31.32
CA GLY A 179 -28.35 17.90 -31.59
C GLY A 179 -28.56 17.79 -33.09
N ASP A 180 -29.48 16.94 -33.49
CA ASP A 180 -29.97 16.90 -34.85
C ASP A 180 -30.52 18.30 -35.16
N LYS A 181 -29.96 18.91 -36.22
CA LYS A 181 -30.53 20.08 -36.82
C LYS A 181 -31.71 19.69 -37.68
#